data_f4b9b1d121001a8024e2e88f2ac89cbc
#
_entry.id   f4b9b1d121001a8024e2e88f2ac89cbc
#
_cell.length_a   1.000
_cell.length_b   1.000
_cell.length_c   1.000
_cell.angle_alpha   90.00
_cell.angle_beta   90.00
_cell.angle_gamma   90.00
#
_symmetry.space_group_name_H-M   'P 1'
#
loop_
_entity.id
_entity.type
_entity.pdbx_description
1 polymer ?
#
loop_
_entity_poly.entity_id
_entity_poly.type
_entity_poly.pdbx_seq_one_letter_code
_entity_poly.pdbx_strand_id
1 'polypeptide(L)'
;MSGYMGTGPLLVSERGADAGLARAFEVCRRIHTGADHFSPQIVDLLPAHKRPYAHALVAFGIWADRLADEGEVSERGPALARFRAETLAALADGPGAPVRLPPVQRAMAHTVRAWDMPVPVLEELLTTLEQDSRRTPDFPGFADLRGYLRGMSGTVAELLGTVLEPVREDTPELMSLLGEVLQYIDILTDLPEDLEQGRCYLPRQDLERFGLDADGLNGALGTDACRELIALQVRRARGLLDRGQEVVDAVHPSSRPFLASLLAGLRTGLDECEYLPANRPDAPPRTAVPARLSQTRETPAEVLPVDSVPRQQRSPVPSPDSEDPPAAVPEHVAVIMDGNRRWALALGLAAVEGHMAGEEAMYRLVDAAGDLGIKYVTTFAFSTENWSRSPEEVSSLFRMFARRVTGITGRLHARGVRIRWYGRRTRIEAALRERLEWAEELTSGNSGVTFTCCLDYGGRQEMVDALKRTAAEALSGRLDPTRMTESDLAGYLYDPTLPDVDLLIRTAGEQRTSNFLPWHTAYAEIVFDDALWPDFDRSHLVRAVNAYAERRRSFGGTLNEKSA
;
A
#
# COMPACT_ATOMS: atom_id res chain seq x y z
N MET A 1 -15.79 41.05 -22.48
CA MET A 1 -14.38 40.83 -22.18
C MET A 1 -14.15 41.17 -20.70
N SER A 2 -14.19 40.23 -19.85
CA SER A 2 -13.76 40.36 -18.45
C SER A 2 -13.14 39.03 -18.07
N GLY A 3 -11.82 39.04 -17.77
CA GLY A 3 -11.03 37.84 -17.55
C GLY A 3 -11.39 37.18 -16.23
N TYR A 4 -11.82 35.96 -16.31
CA TYR A 4 -11.84 35.00 -15.19
C TYR A 4 -10.40 34.49 -15.00
N MET A 5 -9.67 35.11 -14.08
CA MET A 5 -8.48 34.47 -13.50
C MET A 5 -9.00 33.44 -12.48
N GLY A 6 -8.90 32.17 -12.83
CA GLY A 6 -9.21 31.05 -11.94
C GLY A 6 -8.21 30.98 -10.78
N THR A 7 -8.62 31.48 -9.62
CA THR A 7 -7.95 31.18 -8.35
C THR A 7 -8.67 29.99 -7.76
N GLY A 8 -8.18 28.77 -8.02
CA GLY A 8 -8.57 27.60 -7.23
C GLY A 8 -8.33 27.89 -5.74
N PRO A 9 -9.08 27.25 -4.83
CA PRO A 9 -8.96 27.49 -3.40
C PRO A 9 -7.51 27.24 -2.97
N LEU A 10 -6.83 28.32 -2.56
CA LEU A 10 -5.52 28.24 -1.93
C LEU A 10 -5.68 27.39 -0.65
N LEU A 11 -4.86 26.37 -0.49
CA LEU A 11 -4.57 25.81 0.84
C LEU A 11 -4.13 26.99 1.68
N VAL A 12 -5.02 27.43 2.59
CA VAL A 12 -4.93 28.70 3.33
C VAL A 12 -3.58 28.78 4.01
N SER A 13 -2.70 29.63 3.50
CA SER A 13 -1.56 30.16 4.22
C SER A 13 -2.03 31.31 5.12
N GLU A 14 -2.96 31.04 6.02
CA GLU A 14 -3.25 31.92 7.14
C GLU A 14 -2.61 31.33 8.39
N ARG A 15 -1.92 32.17 9.13
CA ARG A 15 -1.25 31.89 10.40
C ARG A 15 -2.22 31.17 11.34
N GLY A 16 -2.08 29.84 11.48
CA GLY A 16 -2.95 29.00 12.28
C GLY A 16 -3.68 27.92 11.49
N ALA A 17 -3.27 27.60 10.25
CA ALA A 17 -3.80 26.43 9.53
C ALA A 17 -3.72 25.22 10.43
N ASP A 18 -4.87 24.62 10.73
CA ASP A 18 -5.07 23.51 11.65
C ASP A 18 -4.11 22.37 11.28
N ALA A 19 -3.05 22.20 12.08
CA ALA A 19 -2.09 21.09 11.92
C ALA A 19 -2.82 19.73 11.83
N GLY A 20 -4.02 19.64 12.39
CA GLY A 20 -4.92 18.51 12.27
C GLY A 20 -5.47 18.30 10.87
N LEU A 21 -5.73 19.37 10.10
CA LEU A 21 -6.20 19.25 8.71
C LEU A 21 -5.08 18.81 7.76
N ALA A 22 -3.90 19.38 7.89
CA ALA A 22 -2.72 18.96 7.12
C ALA A 22 -2.41 17.46 7.36
N ARG A 23 -2.48 17.03 8.62
CA ARG A 23 -2.34 15.61 9.00
C ARG A 23 -3.46 14.74 8.40
N ALA A 24 -4.68 15.24 8.32
CA ALA A 24 -5.81 14.52 7.73
C ALA A 24 -5.59 14.26 6.23
N PHE A 25 -5.13 15.24 5.47
CA PHE A 25 -4.78 15.07 4.06
C PHE A 25 -3.59 14.12 3.86
N GLU A 26 -2.59 14.16 4.75
CA GLU A 26 -1.46 13.23 4.68
C GLU A 26 -1.91 11.77 4.93
N VAL A 27 -2.86 11.56 5.86
CA VAL A 27 -3.48 10.23 6.06
C VAL A 27 -4.19 9.77 4.79
N CYS A 28 -4.98 10.64 4.14
CA CYS A 28 -5.64 10.30 2.88
C CYS A 28 -4.65 9.95 1.78
N ARG A 29 -3.57 10.73 1.64
CA ARG A 29 -2.50 10.41 0.68
C ARG A 29 -1.92 9.02 0.93
N ARG A 30 -1.64 8.66 2.18
CA ARG A 30 -1.09 7.34 2.54
C ARG A 30 -2.07 6.20 2.29
N ILE A 31 -3.36 6.38 2.60
CA ILE A 31 -4.40 5.39 2.30
C ILE A 31 -4.46 5.14 0.79
N HIS A 32 -4.52 6.20 -0.01
CA HIS A 32 -4.56 6.09 -1.45
C HIS A 32 -3.28 5.44 -2.01
N THR A 33 -2.09 5.86 -1.56
CA THR A 33 -0.81 5.30 -2.05
C THR A 33 -0.58 3.86 -1.62
N GLY A 34 -1.27 3.39 -0.60
CA GLY A 34 -1.25 2.00 -0.14
C GLY A 34 -2.31 1.10 -0.77
N ALA A 35 -3.17 1.61 -1.66
CA ALA A 35 -4.20 0.83 -2.35
C ALA A 35 -3.73 0.39 -3.74
N ASP A 36 -4.11 -0.83 -4.14
CA ASP A 36 -3.67 -1.43 -5.41
C ASP A 36 -4.53 -1.03 -6.62
N HIS A 37 -5.73 -0.45 -6.40
CA HIS A 37 -6.76 -0.29 -7.43
C HIS A 37 -6.63 0.96 -8.31
N PHE A 38 -5.99 2.02 -7.82
CA PHE A 38 -5.82 3.26 -8.58
C PHE A 38 -4.39 3.75 -8.45
N SER A 39 -3.66 3.84 -9.57
CA SER A 39 -2.24 4.21 -9.54
C SER A 39 -2.03 5.61 -8.91
N PRO A 40 -1.44 5.70 -7.72
CA PRO A 40 -1.23 6.97 -7.04
C PRO A 40 -0.38 7.95 -7.84
N GLN A 41 0.51 7.42 -8.69
CA GLN A 41 1.39 8.23 -9.54
C GLN A 41 0.63 9.08 -10.56
N ILE A 42 -0.58 8.67 -10.95
CA ILE A 42 -1.42 9.46 -11.86
C ILE A 42 -1.81 10.79 -11.20
N VAL A 43 -2.01 10.82 -9.88
CA VAL A 43 -2.35 12.05 -9.14
C VAL A 43 -1.22 13.07 -9.18
N ASP A 44 0.04 12.64 -9.33
CA ASP A 44 1.19 13.54 -9.49
C ASP A 44 1.16 14.35 -10.80
N LEU A 45 0.35 13.93 -11.77
CA LEU A 45 0.10 14.69 -13.00
C LEU A 45 -0.85 15.87 -12.78
N LEU A 46 -1.57 15.94 -11.66
CA LEU A 46 -2.37 17.10 -11.29
C LEU A 46 -1.49 18.22 -10.74
N PRO A 47 -1.92 19.49 -10.89
CA PRO A 47 -1.33 20.62 -10.19
C PRO A 47 -1.24 20.37 -8.67
N ALA A 48 -0.16 20.80 -8.04
CA ALA A 48 0.12 20.52 -6.62
C ALA A 48 -1.05 20.87 -5.67
N HIS A 49 -1.77 21.97 -5.95
CA HIS A 49 -2.92 22.40 -5.14
C HIS A 49 -4.15 21.51 -5.26
N LYS A 50 -4.27 20.66 -6.30
CA LYS A 50 -5.39 19.72 -6.50
C LYS A 50 -5.12 18.34 -5.87
N ARG A 51 -3.86 17.92 -5.76
CA ARG A 51 -3.45 16.59 -5.32
C ARG A 51 -4.02 16.17 -3.97
N PRO A 52 -3.99 17.02 -2.91
CA PRO A 52 -4.54 16.63 -1.61
C PRO A 52 -6.03 16.28 -1.67
N TYR A 53 -6.80 16.99 -2.47
CA TYR A 53 -8.23 16.78 -2.62
C TYR A 53 -8.54 15.50 -3.42
N ALA A 54 -7.78 15.21 -4.47
CA ALA A 54 -7.88 13.96 -5.20
C ALA A 54 -7.55 12.74 -4.29
N HIS A 55 -6.48 12.85 -3.50
CA HIS A 55 -6.17 11.83 -2.49
C HIS A 55 -7.27 11.66 -1.44
N ALA A 56 -7.91 12.74 -0.99
CA ALA A 56 -8.98 12.68 0.00
C ALA A 56 -10.23 11.95 -0.52
N LEU A 57 -10.63 12.20 -1.78
CA LEU A 57 -11.76 11.54 -2.43
C LEU A 57 -11.53 10.03 -2.59
N VAL A 58 -10.39 9.66 -3.15
CA VAL A 58 -10.06 8.24 -3.34
C VAL A 58 -9.93 7.53 -1.99
N ALA A 59 -9.25 8.13 -1.02
CA ALA A 59 -9.11 7.56 0.33
C ALA A 59 -10.46 7.42 1.04
N PHE A 60 -11.41 8.33 0.82
CA PHE A 60 -12.75 8.24 1.39
C PHE A 60 -13.51 7.05 0.81
N GLY A 61 -13.47 6.85 -0.52
CA GLY A 61 -14.07 5.68 -1.16
C GLY A 61 -13.47 4.36 -0.64
N ILE A 62 -12.14 4.23 -0.65
CA ILE A 62 -11.42 3.07 -0.11
C ILE A 62 -11.78 2.79 1.36
N TRP A 63 -11.89 3.85 2.16
CA TRP A 63 -12.24 3.72 3.58
C TRP A 63 -13.66 3.21 3.79
N ALA A 64 -14.62 3.76 3.05
CA ALA A 64 -16.02 3.37 3.15
C ALA A 64 -16.24 1.93 2.66
N ASP A 65 -15.57 1.52 1.58
CA ASP A 65 -15.57 0.17 1.04
C ASP A 65 -15.02 -0.85 2.07
N ARG A 66 -13.92 -0.53 2.73
CA ARG A 66 -13.36 -1.37 3.80
C ARG A 66 -14.32 -1.55 4.99
N LEU A 67 -15.06 -0.52 5.37
CA LEU A 67 -16.07 -0.64 6.42
C LEU A 67 -17.22 -1.57 6.02
N ALA A 68 -17.49 -1.70 4.71
CA ALA A 68 -18.47 -2.63 4.18
C ALA A 68 -17.97 -4.07 4.14
N ASP A 69 -16.67 -4.29 3.90
CA ASP A 69 -16.09 -5.62 3.63
C ASP A 69 -15.31 -6.23 4.80
N GLU A 70 -14.72 -5.41 5.68
CA GLU A 70 -13.83 -5.89 6.73
C GLU A 70 -14.53 -5.98 8.11
N GLY A 71 -14.09 -6.93 8.95
CA GLY A 71 -14.60 -7.14 10.30
C GLY A 71 -15.75 -8.16 10.37
N GLU A 72 -16.33 -8.31 11.57
CA GLU A 72 -17.46 -9.20 11.80
C GLU A 72 -18.69 -8.74 11.00
N VAL A 73 -19.33 -9.65 10.29
CA VAL A 73 -20.50 -9.36 9.41
C VAL A 73 -21.60 -8.57 10.15
N SER A 74 -21.81 -8.88 11.44
CA SER A 74 -22.79 -8.20 12.29
C SER A 74 -22.43 -6.75 12.61
N GLU A 75 -21.17 -6.35 12.50
CA GLU A 75 -20.68 -5.02 12.85
C GLU A 75 -20.52 -4.08 11.63
N ARG A 76 -20.42 -4.63 10.41
CA ARG A 76 -20.19 -3.88 9.16
C ARG A 76 -21.27 -2.83 8.90
N GLY A 77 -22.53 -3.26 8.89
CA GLY A 77 -23.68 -2.37 8.69
C GLY A 77 -23.77 -1.23 9.72
N PRO A 78 -23.69 -1.51 11.03
CA PRO A 78 -23.62 -0.46 12.05
C PRO A 78 -22.43 0.48 11.93
N ALA A 79 -21.24 -0.01 11.55
CA ALA A 79 -20.05 0.82 11.36
C ALA A 79 -20.22 1.78 10.20
N LEU A 80 -20.72 1.29 9.06
CA LEU A 80 -20.97 2.10 7.87
C LEU A 80 -22.10 3.13 8.09
N ALA A 81 -23.18 2.74 8.78
CA ALA A 81 -24.25 3.66 9.14
C ALA A 81 -23.76 4.81 10.05
N ARG A 82 -22.87 4.50 11.00
CA ARG A 82 -22.23 5.51 11.85
C ARG A 82 -21.35 6.43 11.02
N PHE A 83 -20.50 5.88 10.18
CA PHE A 83 -19.62 6.62 9.28
C PHE A 83 -20.41 7.60 8.39
N ARG A 84 -21.52 7.12 7.81
CA ARG A 84 -22.45 7.96 7.03
C ARG A 84 -23.02 9.10 7.85
N ALA A 85 -23.60 8.78 9.02
CA ALA A 85 -24.23 9.77 9.88
C ALA A 85 -23.23 10.87 10.33
N GLU A 86 -22.04 10.49 10.76
CA GLU A 86 -20.97 11.40 11.15
C GLU A 86 -20.50 12.28 9.97
N THR A 87 -20.35 11.71 8.77
CA THR A 87 -19.94 12.45 7.57
C THR A 87 -21.00 13.50 7.21
N LEU A 88 -22.28 13.13 7.15
CA LEU A 88 -23.35 14.04 6.78
C LEU A 88 -23.58 15.12 7.85
N ALA A 89 -23.51 14.78 9.14
CA ALA A 89 -23.58 15.76 10.22
C ALA A 89 -22.45 16.79 10.11
N ALA A 90 -21.21 16.33 9.82
CA ALA A 90 -20.07 17.22 9.63
C ALA A 90 -20.23 18.17 8.44
N LEU A 91 -20.96 17.77 7.40
CA LEU A 91 -21.24 18.63 6.25
C LEU A 91 -22.37 19.64 6.55
N ALA A 92 -23.35 19.27 7.36
CA ALA A 92 -24.45 20.14 7.78
C ALA A 92 -23.99 21.22 8.79
N ASP A 93 -23.07 20.87 9.70
CA ASP A 93 -22.50 21.78 10.68
C ASP A 93 -21.48 22.71 10.01
N GLY A 94 -21.63 24.02 10.20
CA GLY A 94 -20.72 25.03 9.61
C GLY A 94 -19.25 24.85 10.02
N PRO A 95 -18.31 25.64 9.48
CA PRO A 95 -16.86 25.47 9.64
C PRO A 95 -16.29 25.68 11.05
N GLY A 96 -17.08 25.64 12.10
CA GLY A 96 -16.70 25.86 13.50
C GLY A 96 -17.13 24.78 14.49
N ALA A 97 -17.78 23.72 14.05
CA ALA A 97 -18.25 22.69 14.97
C ALA A 97 -17.08 21.83 15.50
N PRO A 98 -16.98 21.61 16.83
CA PRO A 98 -15.89 20.85 17.44
C PRO A 98 -16.12 19.33 17.35
N VAL A 99 -16.50 18.81 16.18
CA VAL A 99 -16.62 17.38 15.99
C VAL A 99 -15.23 16.81 15.79
N ARG A 100 -14.80 15.91 16.67
CA ARG A 100 -13.56 15.11 16.49
C ARG A 100 -13.82 14.07 15.42
N LEU A 101 -13.80 14.50 14.15
CA LEU A 101 -13.90 13.59 13.02
C LEU A 101 -12.60 12.79 12.84
N PRO A 102 -12.70 11.52 12.46
CA PRO A 102 -11.59 10.78 11.90
C PRO A 102 -10.91 11.53 10.74
N PRO A 103 -9.60 11.35 10.53
CA PRO A 103 -8.85 12.11 9.53
C PRO A 103 -9.48 12.08 8.13
N VAL A 104 -9.93 10.91 7.66
CA VAL A 104 -10.52 10.75 6.32
C VAL A 104 -11.80 11.57 6.17
N GLN A 105 -12.72 11.51 7.15
CA GLN A 105 -13.95 12.28 7.13
C GLN A 105 -13.69 13.80 7.25
N ARG A 106 -12.68 14.19 8.04
CA ARG A 106 -12.26 15.60 8.16
C ARG A 106 -11.73 16.14 6.83
N ALA A 107 -10.84 15.41 6.17
CA ALA A 107 -10.30 15.79 4.86
C ALA A 107 -11.41 15.86 3.80
N MET A 108 -12.33 14.88 3.81
CA MET A 108 -13.47 14.83 2.88
C MET A 108 -14.43 16.00 3.10
N ALA A 109 -14.82 16.29 4.35
CA ALA A 109 -15.69 17.42 4.66
C ALA A 109 -15.06 18.77 4.25
N HIS A 110 -13.75 18.92 4.41
CA HIS A 110 -13.03 20.09 3.89
C HIS A 110 -13.04 20.11 2.36
N THR A 111 -12.78 18.99 1.70
CA THR A 111 -12.77 18.86 0.24
C THR A 111 -14.11 19.25 -0.37
N VAL A 112 -15.22 18.72 0.18
CA VAL A 112 -16.59 19.03 -0.26
C VAL A 112 -16.85 20.53 -0.22
N ARG A 113 -16.47 21.20 0.87
CA ARG A 113 -16.67 22.66 1.01
C ARG A 113 -15.74 23.47 0.11
N ALA A 114 -14.48 23.07 0.00
CA ALA A 114 -13.48 23.82 -0.77
C ALA A 114 -13.79 23.82 -2.27
N TRP A 115 -14.43 22.77 -2.76
CA TRP A 115 -14.76 22.59 -4.18
C TRP A 115 -16.24 22.68 -4.48
N ASP A 116 -17.07 23.06 -3.51
CA ASP A 116 -18.55 23.16 -3.63
C ASP A 116 -19.16 21.87 -4.25
N MET A 117 -18.74 20.71 -3.74
CA MET A 117 -19.14 19.44 -4.30
C MET A 117 -20.61 19.11 -4.00
N PRO A 118 -21.31 18.45 -4.93
CA PRO A 118 -22.74 18.08 -4.74
C PRO A 118 -22.88 17.00 -3.67
N VAL A 119 -23.35 17.39 -2.48
CA VAL A 119 -23.61 16.47 -1.34
C VAL A 119 -24.52 15.30 -1.73
N PRO A 120 -25.59 15.45 -2.57
CA PRO A 120 -26.40 14.31 -2.99
C PRO A 120 -25.63 13.18 -3.69
N VAL A 121 -24.55 13.48 -4.42
CA VAL A 121 -23.70 12.46 -5.06
C VAL A 121 -22.91 11.67 -4.01
N LEU A 122 -22.44 12.34 -2.95
CA LEU A 122 -21.81 11.67 -1.81
C LEU A 122 -22.81 10.80 -1.03
N GLU A 123 -24.05 11.26 -0.88
CA GLU A 123 -25.11 10.47 -0.25
C GLU A 123 -25.46 9.22 -1.07
N GLU A 124 -25.45 9.32 -2.41
CA GLU A 124 -25.65 8.19 -3.30
C GLU A 124 -24.57 7.11 -3.08
N LEU A 125 -23.28 7.50 -3.03
CA LEU A 125 -22.16 6.60 -2.71
C LEU A 125 -22.40 5.85 -1.40
N LEU A 126 -22.64 6.60 -0.30
CA LEU A 126 -22.83 6.02 1.03
C LEU A 126 -24.06 5.11 1.11
N THR A 127 -25.11 5.42 0.35
CA THR A 127 -26.33 4.60 0.28
C THR A 127 -26.07 3.30 -0.48
N THR A 128 -25.32 3.35 -1.58
CA THR A 128 -24.95 2.18 -2.37
C THR A 128 -24.09 1.22 -1.54
N LEU A 129 -23.09 1.73 -0.84
CA LEU A 129 -22.24 0.96 0.08
C LEU A 129 -23.04 0.29 1.21
N GLU A 130 -24.02 1.01 1.81
CA GLU A 130 -24.90 0.43 2.83
C GLU A 130 -25.77 -0.71 2.26
N GLN A 131 -26.22 -0.60 1.02
CA GLN A 131 -27.01 -1.64 0.38
C GLN A 131 -26.15 -2.87 0.07
N ASP A 132 -24.94 -2.66 -0.46
CA ASP A 132 -24.00 -3.73 -0.79
C ASP A 132 -23.58 -4.52 0.45
N SER A 133 -23.29 -3.84 1.57
CA SER A 133 -22.91 -4.49 2.82
C SER A 133 -23.99 -5.40 3.44
N ARG A 134 -25.25 -5.27 2.98
CA ARG A 134 -26.42 -5.98 3.55
C ARG A 134 -26.94 -7.11 2.66
N ARG A 135 -26.55 -7.18 1.41
CA ARG A 135 -27.12 -8.12 0.42
C ARG A 135 -26.03 -8.80 -0.39
N THR A 136 -26.24 -10.09 -0.68
CA THR A 136 -25.50 -10.75 -1.73
C THR A 136 -25.84 -10.06 -3.07
N PRO A 137 -24.85 -9.70 -3.91
CA PRO A 137 -25.10 -9.08 -5.20
C PRO A 137 -26.00 -9.97 -6.07
N ASP A 138 -27.10 -9.42 -6.58
CA ASP A 138 -27.98 -10.07 -7.55
C ASP A 138 -28.50 -9.03 -8.53
N PHE A 139 -27.99 -9.07 -9.75
CA PHE A 139 -28.37 -8.14 -10.81
C PHE A 139 -29.17 -8.87 -11.89
N PRO A 140 -30.49 -8.61 -12.02
CA PRO A 140 -31.31 -9.22 -13.06
C PRO A 140 -30.77 -8.99 -14.48
N GLY A 141 -30.34 -7.75 -14.77
CA GLY A 141 -29.82 -7.36 -16.09
C GLY A 141 -28.69 -6.34 -16.00
N PHE A 142 -28.16 -5.98 -17.17
CA PHE A 142 -27.05 -5.02 -17.27
C PHE A 142 -27.40 -3.63 -16.74
N ALA A 143 -28.66 -3.19 -16.87
CA ALA A 143 -29.09 -1.89 -16.35
C ALA A 143 -28.98 -1.83 -14.82
N ASP A 144 -29.27 -2.94 -14.13
CA ASP A 144 -29.20 -3.05 -12.67
C ASP A 144 -27.73 -3.02 -12.22
N LEU A 145 -26.86 -3.81 -12.88
CA LEU A 145 -25.41 -3.75 -12.64
C LEU A 145 -24.87 -2.35 -12.88
N ARG A 146 -25.26 -1.69 -13.96
CA ARG A 146 -24.80 -0.34 -14.27
C ARG A 146 -25.22 0.67 -13.20
N GLY A 147 -26.43 0.54 -12.62
CA GLY A 147 -26.85 1.35 -11.47
C GLY A 147 -25.91 1.20 -10.28
N TYR A 148 -25.47 -0.02 -10.00
CA TYR A 148 -24.48 -0.32 -8.97
C TYR A 148 -23.10 0.30 -9.28
N LEU A 149 -22.57 0.10 -10.51
CA LEU A 149 -21.28 0.66 -10.93
C LEU A 149 -21.26 2.18 -10.78
N ARG A 150 -22.36 2.85 -11.16
CA ARG A 150 -22.52 4.29 -11.01
C ARG A 150 -22.51 4.68 -9.54
N GLY A 151 -23.31 4.03 -8.69
CA GLY A 151 -23.43 4.34 -7.28
C GLY A 151 -22.13 4.14 -6.48
N MET A 152 -21.27 3.24 -6.93
CA MET A 152 -19.95 2.99 -6.36
C MET A 152 -18.89 3.96 -6.93
N SER A 153 -18.06 3.48 -7.84
CA SER A 153 -16.95 4.27 -8.37
C SER A 153 -17.37 5.40 -9.31
N GLY A 154 -18.57 5.33 -9.93
CA GLY A 154 -19.11 6.41 -10.74
C GLY A 154 -19.32 7.71 -9.95
N THR A 155 -19.84 7.63 -8.73
CA THR A 155 -20.03 8.79 -7.83
C THR A 155 -18.69 9.37 -7.38
N VAL A 156 -17.71 8.54 -7.06
CA VAL A 156 -16.36 8.99 -6.68
C VAL A 156 -15.70 9.75 -7.83
N ALA A 157 -15.80 9.22 -9.06
CA ALA A 157 -15.27 9.87 -10.25
C ALA A 157 -15.99 11.18 -10.56
N GLU A 158 -17.32 11.23 -10.40
CA GLU A 158 -18.12 12.45 -10.57
C GLU A 158 -17.66 13.56 -9.60
N LEU A 159 -17.48 13.23 -8.32
CA LEU A 159 -16.95 14.16 -7.33
C LEU A 159 -15.52 14.61 -7.66
N LEU A 160 -14.67 13.69 -8.14
CA LEU A 160 -13.32 14.05 -8.60
C LEU A 160 -13.37 15.04 -9.77
N GLY A 161 -14.36 14.92 -10.64
CA GLY A 161 -14.58 15.85 -11.75
C GLY A 161 -14.65 17.31 -11.31
N THR A 162 -15.16 17.62 -10.12
CA THR A 162 -15.20 18.99 -9.59
C THR A 162 -13.80 19.54 -9.31
N VAL A 163 -12.88 18.70 -8.81
CA VAL A 163 -11.46 19.08 -8.58
C VAL A 163 -10.72 19.29 -9.89
N LEU A 164 -11.16 18.65 -10.97
CA LEU A 164 -10.54 18.80 -12.29
C LEU A 164 -10.96 20.10 -13.00
N GLU A 165 -11.84 20.91 -12.39
CA GLU A 165 -12.37 22.17 -12.92
C GLU A 165 -13.12 21.95 -14.25
N PRO A 166 -14.39 21.51 -14.17
CA PRO A 166 -15.20 21.21 -15.34
C PRO A 166 -15.43 22.48 -16.19
N VAL A 167 -15.35 22.34 -17.52
CA VAL A 167 -15.60 23.42 -18.49
C VAL A 167 -16.83 23.15 -19.35
N ARG A 168 -17.47 21.98 -19.16
CA ARG A 168 -18.70 21.57 -19.85
C ARG A 168 -19.72 21.09 -18.81
N GLU A 169 -21.01 21.23 -19.11
CA GLU A 169 -22.11 20.81 -18.22
C GLU A 169 -22.22 19.30 -18.08
N ASP A 170 -21.81 18.53 -19.10
CA ASP A 170 -21.84 17.07 -19.13
C ASP A 170 -20.60 16.40 -18.48
N THR A 171 -19.65 17.19 -18.00
CA THR A 171 -18.42 16.66 -17.36
C THR A 171 -18.72 15.67 -16.23
N PRO A 172 -19.68 15.92 -15.31
CA PRO A 172 -20.01 14.96 -14.26
C PRO A 172 -20.43 13.60 -14.79
N GLU A 173 -21.29 13.56 -15.83
CA GLU A 173 -21.72 12.31 -16.46
C GLU A 173 -20.54 11.59 -17.12
N LEU A 174 -19.68 12.30 -17.84
CA LEU A 174 -18.50 11.72 -18.50
C LEU A 174 -17.51 11.16 -17.47
N MET A 175 -17.30 11.85 -16.34
CA MET A 175 -16.48 11.35 -15.25
C MET A 175 -17.07 10.09 -14.62
N SER A 176 -18.37 10.07 -14.38
CA SER A 176 -19.08 8.90 -13.85
C SER A 176 -18.87 7.66 -14.74
N LEU A 177 -18.89 7.81 -16.06
CA LEU A 177 -18.62 6.70 -17.00
C LEU A 177 -17.22 6.10 -16.79
N LEU A 178 -16.19 6.92 -16.49
CA LEU A 178 -14.84 6.41 -16.19
C LEU A 178 -14.81 5.62 -14.88
N GLY A 179 -15.53 6.10 -13.85
CA GLY A 179 -15.69 5.38 -12.60
C GLY A 179 -16.43 4.06 -12.78
N GLU A 180 -17.52 4.04 -13.59
CA GLU A 180 -18.25 2.82 -13.94
C GLU A 180 -17.30 1.78 -14.59
N VAL A 181 -16.41 2.22 -15.51
CA VAL A 181 -15.44 1.34 -16.17
C VAL A 181 -14.41 0.81 -15.17
N LEU A 182 -13.92 1.64 -14.25
CA LEU A 182 -12.97 1.23 -13.21
C LEU A 182 -13.58 0.09 -12.36
N GLN A 183 -14.77 0.32 -11.80
CA GLN A 183 -15.47 -0.70 -11.02
C GLN A 183 -15.76 -1.98 -11.80
N TYR A 184 -16.00 -1.85 -13.11
CA TYR A 184 -16.24 -2.99 -13.97
C TYR A 184 -14.98 -3.85 -14.15
N ILE A 185 -13.82 -3.20 -14.31
CA ILE A 185 -12.52 -3.90 -14.36
C ILE A 185 -12.29 -4.65 -13.05
N ASP A 186 -12.56 -4.02 -11.88
CA ASP A 186 -12.41 -4.65 -10.57
C ASP A 186 -13.28 -5.91 -10.46
N ILE A 187 -14.57 -5.82 -10.78
CA ILE A 187 -15.49 -6.98 -10.79
C ILE A 187 -14.99 -8.12 -11.69
N LEU A 188 -14.48 -7.81 -12.88
CA LEU A 188 -13.99 -8.84 -13.80
C LEU A 188 -12.67 -9.44 -13.32
N THR A 189 -11.84 -8.65 -12.69
CA THR A 189 -10.54 -9.05 -12.14
C THR A 189 -10.68 -9.96 -10.93
N ASP A 190 -11.58 -9.59 -10.03
CA ASP A 190 -11.76 -10.25 -8.74
C ASP A 190 -12.81 -11.39 -8.84
N LEU A 191 -13.37 -11.63 -10.05
CA LEU A 191 -14.40 -12.65 -10.29
C LEU A 191 -14.08 -14.02 -9.64
N PRO A 192 -12.87 -14.62 -9.76
CA PRO A 192 -12.61 -15.90 -9.12
C PRO A 192 -12.69 -15.84 -7.60
N GLU A 193 -12.16 -14.76 -6.99
CA GLU A 193 -12.16 -14.58 -5.54
C GLU A 193 -13.57 -14.32 -5.00
N ASP A 194 -14.37 -13.53 -5.71
CA ASP A 194 -15.76 -13.26 -5.36
C ASP A 194 -16.62 -14.51 -5.41
N LEU A 195 -16.43 -15.35 -6.43
CA LEU A 195 -17.15 -16.62 -6.54
C LEU A 195 -16.79 -17.61 -5.41
N GLU A 196 -15.53 -17.64 -4.97
CA GLU A 196 -15.11 -18.43 -3.79
C GLU A 196 -15.81 -17.96 -2.51
N GLN A 197 -16.16 -16.66 -2.44
CA GLN A 197 -16.89 -16.05 -1.33
C GLN A 197 -18.43 -16.12 -1.50
N GLY A 198 -18.93 -16.77 -2.57
CA GLY A 198 -20.34 -16.88 -2.88
C GLY A 198 -20.95 -15.56 -3.41
N ARG A 199 -20.15 -14.67 -3.98
CA ARG A 199 -20.58 -13.40 -4.57
C ARG A 199 -20.46 -13.46 -6.09
N CYS A 200 -21.54 -13.06 -6.80
CA CYS A 200 -21.52 -12.95 -8.26
C CYS A 200 -22.13 -11.61 -8.69
N TYR A 201 -21.29 -10.73 -9.23
CA TYR A 201 -21.71 -9.40 -9.70
C TYR A 201 -22.16 -9.41 -11.16
N LEU A 202 -22.05 -10.54 -11.88
CA LEU A 202 -22.45 -10.61 -13.29
C LEU A 202 -23.98 -10.69 -13.45
N PRO A 203 -24.57 -10.01 -14.46
CA PRO A 203 -26.01 -10.02 -14.68
C PRO A 203 -26.55 -11.43 -14.94
N ARG A 204 -27.63 -11.81 -14.25
CA ARG A 204 -28.27 -13.13 -14.38
C ARG A 204 -28.71 -13.44 -15.81
N GLN A 205 -29.29 -12.47 -16.49
CA GLN A 205 -29.69 -12.63 -17.93
C GLN A 205 -28.48 -12.94 -18.82
N ASP A 206 -27.29 -12.43 -18.48
CA ASP A 206 -26.09 -12.75 -19.25
C ASP A 206 -25.58 -14.15 -18.94
N LEU A 207 -25.61 -14.57 -17.67
CA LEU A 207 -25.28 -15.94 -17.27
C LEU A 207 -26.19 -16.95 -18.01
N GLU A 208 -27.51 -16.75 -17.91
CA GLU A 208 -28.52 -17.59 -18.58
C GLU A 208 -28.30 -17.68 -20.10
N ARG A 209 -27.94 -16.55 -20.75
CA ARG A 209 -27.66 -16.47 -22.19
C ARG A 209 -26.54 -17.41 -22.63
N PHE A 210 -25.54 -17.64 -21.76
CA PHE A 210 -24.43 -18.54 -22.05
C PHE A 210 -24.58 -19.91 -21.39
N GLY A 211 -25.79 -20.23 -20.87
CA GLY A 211 -26.06 -21.52 -20.19
C GLY A 211 -25.33 -21.70 -18.88
N LEU A 212 -25.04 -20.59 -18.20
CA LEU A 212 -24.36 -20.53 -16.90
C LEU A 212 -25.33 -20.05 -15.82
N ASP A 213 -25.00 -20.32 -14.57
CA ASP A 213 -25.64 -19.75 -13.38
C ASP A 213 -24.59 -19.33 -12.35
N ALA A 214 -24.99 -18.56 -11.35
CA ALA A 214 -24.06 -18.01 -10.36
C ALA A 214 -23.38 -19.11 -9.53
N ASP A 215 -24.11 -20.17 -9.18
CA ASP A 215 -23.61 -21.26 -8.34
C ASP A 215 -22.60 -22.16 -9.08
N GLY A 216 -22.82 -22.38 -10.38
CA GLY A 216 -21.96 -23.18 -11.25
C GLY A 216 -20.80 -22.43 -11.89
N LEU A 217 -20.78 -21.08 -11.84
CA LEU A 217 -19.83 -20.27 -12.57
C LEU A 217 -18.38 -20.52 -12.16
N ASN A 218 -18.12 -20.76 -10.87
CA ASN A 218 -16.77 -21.06 -10.38
C ASN A 218 -16.20 -22.34 -11.04
N GLY A 219 -17.02 -23.38 -11.20
CA GLY A 219 -16.65 -24.61 -11.92
C GLY A 219 -16.56 -24.45 -13.44
N ALA A 220 -17.12 -23.37 -13.99
CA ALA A 220 -17.13 -23.07 -15.42
C ALA A 220 -16.01 -22.12 -15.85
N LEU A 221 -15.19 -21.62 -14.92
CA LEU A 221 -14.05 -20.76 -15.24
C LEU A 221 -13.13 -21.46 -16.26
N GLY A 222 -12.71 -20.71 -17.31
CA GLY A 222 -11.88 -21.25 -18.38
C GLY A 222 -12.62 -22.00 -19.51
N THR A 223 -13.93 -22.22 -19.39
CA THR A 223 -14.75 -22.77 -20.49
C THR A 223 -15.02 -21.74 -21.60
N ASP A 224 -15.39 -22.20 -22.79
CA ASP A 224 -15.76 -21.31 -23.91
C ASP A 224 -16.94 -20.40 -23.53
N ALA A 225 -17.96 -20.94 -22.87
CA ALA A 225 -19.12 -20.18 -22.41
C ALA A 225 -18.72 -19.04 -21.46
N CYS A 226 -17.83 -19.30 -20.49
CA CYS A 226 -17.33 -18.28 -19.59
C CYS A 226 -16.48 -17.23 -20.34
N ARG A 227 -15.63 -17.63 -21.29
CA ARG A 227 -14.86 -16.70 -22.13
C ARG A 227 -15.77 -15.77 -22.95
N GLU A 228 -16.84 -16.29 -23.57
CA GLU A 228 -17.78 -15.49 -24.31
C GLU A 228 -18.57 -14.52 -23.42
N LEU A 229 -18.94 -14.96 -22.21
CA LEU A 229 -19.55 -14.10 -21.18
C LEU A 229 -18.63 -12.94 -20.81
N ILE A 230 -17.36 -13.20 -20.44
CA ILE A 230 -16.39 -12.16 -20.08
C ILE A 230 -16.16 -11.22 -21.27
N ALA A 231 -16.01 -11.73 -22.49
CA ALA A 231 -15.87 -10.91 -23.68
C ALA A 231 -17.09 -9.99 -23.92
N LEU A 232 -18.31 -10.44 -23.58
CA LEU A 232 -19.48 -9.56 -23.60
C LEU A 232 -19.36 -8.42 -22.60
N GLN A 233 -18.95 -8.73 -21.34
CA GLN A 233 -18.79 -7.72 -20.30
C GLN A 233 -17.71 -6.70 -20.67
N VAL A 234 -16.56 -7.14 -21.17
CA VAL A 234 -15.47 -6.25 -21.63
C VAL A 234 -15.93 -5.34 -22.78
N ARG A 235 -16.70 -5.86 -23.74
CA ARG A 235 -17.27 -5.02 -24.82
C ARG A 235 -18.21 -3.94 -24.29
N ARG A 236 -19.00 -4.21 -23.25
CA ARG A 236 -19.86 -3.21 -22.60
C ARG A 236 -19.05 -2.14 -21.90
N ALA A 237 -18.03 -2.54 -21.14
CA ALA A 237 -17.13 -1.62 -20.47
C ALA A 237 -16.37 -0.72 -21.47
N ARG A 238 -15.90 -1.27 -22.60
CA ARG A 238 -15.32 -0.48 -23.69
C ARG A 238 -16.30 0.53 -24.27
N GLY A 239 -17.57 0.15 -24.45
CA GLY A 239 -18.60 1.09 -24.91
C GLY A 239 -18.85 2.25 -23.92
N LEU A 240 -18.71 2.02 -22.59
CA LEU A 240 -18.76 3.09 -21.60
C LEU A 240 -17.51 3.97 -21.70
N LEU A 241 -16.32 3.38 -21.85
CA LEU A 241 -15.05 4.09 -21.97
C LEU A 241 -15.01 4.97 -23.22
N ASP A 242 -15.49 4.47 -24.37
CA ASP A 242 -15.56 5.22 -25.64
C ASP A 242 -16.44 6.47 -25.50
N ARG A 243 -17.53 6.39 -24.73
CA ARG A 243 -18.37 7.56 -24.42
C ARG A 243 -17.68 8.49 -23.43
N GLY A 244 -16.99 7.96 -22.41
CA GLY A 244 -16.34 8.75 -21.37
C GLY A 244 -15.06 9.46 -21.82
N GLN A 245 -14.41 9.03 -22.93
CA GLN A 245 -13.13 9.60 -23.36
C GLN A 245 -13.18 11.09 -23.73
N GLU A 246 -14.35 11.63 -24.06
CA GLU A 246 -14.54 13.07 -24.36
C GLU A 246 -14.29 13.97 -23.13
N VAL A 247 -14.22 13.40 -21.93
CA VAL A 247 -13.98 14.12 -20.68
C VAL A 247 -12.65 14.90 -20.69
N VAL A 248 -11.65 14.46 -21.47
CA VAL A 248 -10.34 15.14 -21.56
C VAL A 248 -10.50 16.60 -21.99
N ASP A 249 -11.42 16.86 -22.93
CA ASP A 249 -11.71 18.21 -23.41
C ASP A 249 -12.76 18.94 -22.55
N ALA A 250 -13.38 18.24 -21.63
CA ALA A 250 -14.43 18.75 -20.75
C ALA A 250 -13.88 19.33 -19.41
N VAL A 251 -12.56 19.29 -19.19
CA VAL A 251 -11.91 19.81 -17.97
C VAL A 251 -10.86 20.87 -18.30
N HIS A 252 -10.44 21.60 -17.25
CA HIS A 252 -9.35 22.59 -17.36
C HIS A 252 -8.08 21.96 -17.94
N PRO A 253 -7.33 22.64 -18.83
CA PRO A 253 -6.14 22.09 -19.49
C PRO A 253 -5.09 21.51 -18.54
N SER A 254 -4.93 22.08 -17.34
CA SER A 254 -3.97 21.60 -16.33
C SER A 254 -4.31 20.20 -15.76
N SER A 255 -5.55 19.73 -15.94
CA SER A 255 -6.01 18.40 -15.47
C SER A 255 -6.00 17.34 -16.58
N ARG A 256 -5.82 17.72 -17.83
CA ARG A 256 -5.84 16.81 -18.98
C ARG A 256 -4.77 15.72 -18.95
N PRO A 257 -3.51 15.99 -18.51
CA PRO A 257 -2.50 14.91 -18.41
C PRO A 257 -2.92 13.78 -17.47
N PHE A 258 -3.58 14.11 -16.35
CA PHE A 258 -4.15 13.13 -15.42
C PHE A 258 -5.20 12.26 -16.11
N LEU A 259 -6.18 12.87 -16.80
CA LEU A 259 -7.24 12.13 -17.49
C LEU A 259 -6.71 11.28 -18.65
N ALA A 260 -5.75 11.79 -19.42
CA ALA A 260 -5.12 11.01 -20.48
C ALA A 260 -4.44 9.75 -19.95
N SER A 261 -3.74 9.86 -18.81
CA SER A 261 -3.11 8.72 -18.13
C SER A 261 -4.14 7.75 -17.55
N LEU A 262 -5.22 8.27 -16.93
CA LEU A 262 -6.31 7.46 -16.43
C LEU A 262 -6.97 6.63 -17.57
N LEU A 263 -7.31 7.27 -18.67
CA LEU A 263 -7.89 6.59 -19.85
C LEU A 263 -6.97 5.51 -20.43
N ALA A 264 -5.66 5.77 -20.47
CA ALA A 264 -4.67 4.78 -20.89
C ALA A 264 -4.66 3.57 -19.94
N GLY A 265 -4.70 3.82 -18.63
CA GLY A 265 -4.78 2.76 -17.60
C GLY A 265 -6.07 1.93 -17.73
N LEU A 266 -7.22 2.56 -17.90
CA LEU A 266 -8.50 1.86 -18.08
C LEU A 266 -8.52 1.00 -19.35
N ARG A 267 -7.94 1.47 -20.47
CA ARG A 267 -7.79 0.66 -21.70
C ARG A 267 -6.94 -0.58 -21.44
N THR A 268 -5.79 -0.39 -20.80
CA THR A 268 -4.90 -1.51 -20.45
C THR A 268 -5.60 -2.51 -19.54
N GLY A 269 -6.31 -2.05 -18.50
CA GLY A 269 -7.07 -2.94 -17.60
C GLY A 269 -8.15 -3.75 -18.34
N LEU A 270 -8.87 -3.14 -19.30
CA LEU A 270 -9.84 -3.87 -20.12
C LEU A 270 -9.18 -4.87 -21.06
N ASP A 271 -8.01 -4.55 -21.64
CA ASP A 271 -7.24 -5.49 -22.45
C ASP A 271 -6.78 -6.69 -21.60
N GLU A 272 -6.32 -6.44 -20.36
CA GLU A 272 -5.95 -7.49 -19.42
C GLU A 272 -7.13 -8.41 -19.03
N CYS A 273 -8.34 -7.86 -18.87
CA CYS A 273 -9.53 -8.65 -18.57
C CYS A 273 -9.83 -9.72 -19.65
N GLU A 274 -9.44 -9.51 -20.90
CA GLU A 274 -9.58 -10.52 -21.97
C GLU A 274 -8.62 -11.72 -21.80
N TYR A 275 -7.53 -11.54 -21.05
CA TYR A 275 -6.46 -12.53 -20.84
C TYR A 275 -6.40 -13.09 -19.40
N LEU A 276 -7.44 -12.86 -18.59
CA LEU A 276 -7.49 -13.36 -17.22
C LEU A 276 -7.37 -14.90 -17.15
N PRO A 277 -6.84 -15.47 -16.03
CA PRO A 277 -6.82 -16.93 -15.78
C PRO A 277 -8.21 -17.57 -15.85
N ALA A 278 -9.26 -16.83 -15.50
CA ALA A 278 -10.65 -17.24 -15.72
C ALA A 278 -10.94 -17.53 -17.22
N ASN A 279 -10.15 -16.96 -18.14
CA ASN A 279 -10.24 -17.18 -19.59
C ASN A 279 -9.20 -18.20 -20.11
N ARG A 280 -8.13 -18.47 -19.36
CA ARG A 280 -7.07 -19.42 -19.77
C ARG A 280 -6.45 -20.08 -18.52
N PRO A 281 -6.76 -21.34 -18.22
CA PRO A 281 -6.18 -22.07 -17.09
C PRO A 281 -4.65 -22.22 -17.18
N ASP A 282 -4.04 -22.01 -18.36
CA ASP A 282 -2.59 -22.11 -18.60
C ASP A 282 -1.88 -20.75 -18.68
N ALA A 283 -2.54 -19.64 -18.32
CA ALA A 283 -1.93 -18.31 -18.37
C ALA A 283 -0.98 -18.11 -17.18
N PRO A 284 0.22 -17.52 -17.41
CA PRO A 284 1.11 -17.19 -16.30
C PRO A 284 0.45 -16.15 -15.38
N PRO A 285 0.77 -16.15 -14.06
CA PRO A 285 0.21 -15.19 -13.11
C PRO A 285 0.53 -13.76 -13.54
N ARG A 286 -0.41 -12.86 -13.27
CA ARG A 286 -0.41 -11.46 -13.68
C ARG A 286 0.91 -10.75 -13.40
N THR A 287 1.46 -10.10 -14.41
CA THR A 287 2.40 -9.01 -14.23
C THR A 287 1.60 -7.73 -13.99
N ALA A 288 1.85 -7.04 -12.88
CA ALA A 288 1.29 -5.72 -12.61
C ALA A 288 1.42 -4.81 -13.84
N VAL A 289 0.41 -3.94 -14.04
CA VAL A 289 0.37 -2.91 -15.09
C VAL A 289 1.76 -2.30 -15.29
N PRO A 290 2.35 -2.31 -16.50
CA PRO A 290 3.69 -1.79 -16.68
C PRO A 290 3.71 -0.28 -16.42
N ALA A 291 4.42 0.13 -15.40
CA ALA A 291 4.81 1.51 -15.16
C ALA A 291 5.85 1.96 -16.22
N ARG A 292 5.42 2.04 -17.46
CA ARG A 292 6.22 2.67 -18.54
C ARG A 292 5.47 3.87 -19.07
N LEU A 293 5.66 5.01 -18.41
CA LEU A 293 5.56 6.35 -19.01
C LEU A 293 5.95 7.39 -17.95
N SER A 294 7.25 7.58 -17.73
CA SER A 294 7.79 8.89 -17.35
C SER A 294 9.30 8.90 -17.56
N GLN A 295 9.71 9.26 -18.77
CA GLN A 295 11.01 9.86 -19.00
C GLN A 295 10.77 11.19 -19.71
N THR A 296 10.56 12.23 -18.92
CA THR A 296 10.96 13.60 -19.25
C THR A 296 11.42 14.22 -17.94
N ARG A 297 12.74 14.42 -17.89
CA ARG A 297 13.39 15.23 -16.86
C ARG A 297 13.00 16.69 -17.05
N GLU A 298 12.43 17.31 -16.03
CA GLU A 298 12.47 18.75 -15.83
C GLU A 298 12.95 19.06 -14.41
N THR A 299 13.81 20.04 -14.32
CA THR A 299 14.61 20.53 -13.20
C THR A 299 13.74 21.10 -12.06
N PRO A 300 14.17 21.00 -10.79
CA PRO A 300 13.38 21.50 -9.64
C PRO A 300 13.50 23.01 -9.48
N ALA A 301 12.37 23.66 -9.21
CA ALA A 301 12.32 25.06 -8.77
C ALA A 301 12.45 25.15 -7.23
N GLU A 302 13.16 26.16 -6.79
CA GLU A 302 13.53 26.51 -5.41
C GLU A 302 12.37 26.53 -4.40
N VAL A 303 12.60 25.93 -3.23
CA VAL A 303 11.75 26.02 -2.05
C VAL A 303 12.36 27.02 -1.06
N LEU A 304 11.61 28.05 -0.66
CA LEU A 304 11.98 29.03 0.36
C LEU A 304 11.72 28.49 1.79
N PRO A 305 12.47 28.93 2.81
CA PRO A 305 12.48 28.33 4.15
C PRO A 305 11.35 28.84 5.06
N VAL A 306 10.87 27.98 5.96
CA VAL A 306 9.93 28.31 7.04
C VAL A 306 10.67 28.38 8.38
N ASP A 307 10.59 29.55 9.02
CA ASP A 307 11.19 29.83 10.31
C ASP A 307 10.34 29.40 11.53
N SER A 308 10.99 28.71 12.39
CA SER A 308 11.07 28.66 13.87
C SER A 308 9.86 28.76 14.82
N VAL A 309 9.69 27.69 15.61
CA VAL A 309 9.06 27.65 16.94
C VAL A 309 10.12 27.25 18.00
N PRO A 310 10.14 27.81 19.24
CA PRO A 310 11.28 27.68 20.14
C PRO A 310 11.44 26.28 20.75
N ARG A 311 12.62 25.72 20.67
CA ARG A 311 13.04 24.44 21.28
C ARG A 311 13.67 24.69 22.65
N GLN A 312 13.28 23.87 23.64
CA GLN A 312 14.06 23.63 24.83
C GLN A 312 15.37 22.90 24.47
N GLN A 313 16.44 23.29 25.13
CA GLN A 313 17.81 22.86 24.88
C GLN A 313 17.98 21.33 25.00
N ARG A 314 18.29 20.69 23.89
CA ARG A 314 19.02 19.42 23.82
C ARG A 314 20.25 19.64 22.95
N SER A 315 21.33 18.89 23.24
CA SER A 315 22.62 18.99 22.55
C SER A 315 22.52 19.04 21.03
N PRO A 316 23.42 19.69 20.30
CA PRO A 316 23.28 19.96 18.89
C PRO A 316 23.26 18.64 18.09
N VAL A 317 22.11 18.36 17.50
CA VAL A 317 21.98 17.38 16.43
C VAL A 317 22.40 18.08 15.15
N PRO A 318 23.28 17.49 14.29
CA PRO A 318 23.67 18.08 13.02
C PRO A 318 22.43 18.35 12.15
N SER A 319 22.47 19.45 11.42
CA SER A 319 21.38 19.90 10.54
C SER A 319 21.02 18.84 9.47
N PRO A 320 19.72 18.68 9.11
CA PRO A 320 19.29 17.69 8.12
C PRO A 320 19.71 17.97 6.68
N ASP A 321 20.43 19.08 6.42
CA ASP A 321 20.73 19.59 5.08
C ASP A 321 22.20 19.40 4.64
N SER A 322 22.96 18.48 5.23
CA SER A 322 24.25 18.11 4.62
C SER A 322 23.98 17.14 3.46
N GLU A 323 24.05 17.62 2.25
CA GLU A 323 24.04 16.84 1.00
C GLU A 323 25.28 15.95 0.83
N ASP A 324 26.21 15.98 1.76
CA ASP A 324 27.39 15.12 1.73
C ASP A 324 27.01 13.68 2.11
N PRO A 325 27.39 12.69 1.32
CA PRO A 325 27.16 11.29 1.65
C PRO A 325 27.86 10.97 2.98
N PRO A 326 27.25 10.13 3.85
CA PRO A 326 27.84 9.76 5.12
C PRO A 326 29.23 9.17 4.95
N ALA A 327 30.16 9.48 5.83
CA ALA A 327 31.57 9.06 5.78
C ALA A 327 31.76 7.53 5.77
N ALA A 328 30.76 6.79 6.30
CA ALA A 328 30.68 5.33 6.22
C ALA A 328 29.21 4.91 6.10
N VAL A 329 28.92 4.03 5.16
CA VAL A 329 27.59 3.47 4.92
C VAL A 329 27.59 2.01 5.40
N PRO A 330 26.60 1.57 6.23
CA PRO A 330 26.47 0.16 6.59
C PRO A 330 26.17 -0.68 5.35
N GLU A 331 26.78 -1.85 5.25
CA GLU A 331 26.47 -2.78 4.16
C GLU A 331 25.10 -3.45 4.38
N HIS A 332 24.78 -3.80 5.64
CA HIS A 332 23.53 -4.46 6.02
C HIS A 332 22.80 -3.69 7.13
N VAL A 333 21.58 -3.25 6.83
CA VAL A 333 20.66 -2.60 7.76
C VAL A 333 19.51 -3.54 8.10
N ALA A 334 19.29 -3.80 9.38
CA ALA A 334 18.14 -4.55 9.88
C ALA A 334 17.15 -3.62 10.59
N VAL A 335 15.84 -3.82 10.40
CA VAL A 335 14.81 -2.94 10.96
C VAL A 335 13.72 -3.73 11.68
N ILE A 336 13.47 -3.40 12.94
CA ILE A 336 12.30 -3.84 13.68
C ILE A 336 11.21 -2.79 13.50
N MET A 337 10.22 -3.14 12.68
CA MET A 337 9.12 -2.28 12.24
C MET A 337 8.03 -2.17 13.32
N ASP A 338 8.32 -1.45 14.41
CA ASP A 338 7.40 -1.31 15.54
C ASP A 338 6.57 -0.02 15.44
N GLY A 339 5.35 -0.07 15.98
CA GLY A 339 4.48 1.10 16.11
C GLY A 339 3.28 1.14 15.16
N ASN A 340 3.09 0.19 14.25
CA ASN A 340 1.97 0.14 13.30
C ASN A 340 0.61 0.31 13.99
N ARG A 341 0.32 -0.51 14.99
CA ARG A 341 -0.93 -0.45 15.76
C ARG A 341 -1.08 0.87 16.52
N ARG A 342 -0.01 1.35 17.17
CA ARG A 342 -0.03 2.63 17.91
C ARG A 342 -0.32 3.80 16.97
N TRP A 343 0.27 3.78 15.80
CA TRP A 343 0.04 4.76 14.73
C TRP A 343 -1.43 4.77 14.30
N ALA A 344 -2.01 3.61 14.00
CA ALA A 344 -3.40 3.48 13.62
C ALA A 344 -4.33 4.00 14.72
N LEU A 345 -4.15 3.54 15.97
CA LEU A 345 -4.98 3.97 17.11
C LEU A 345 -4.87 5.47 17.38
N ALA A 346 -3.68 6.07 17.24
CA ALA A 346 -3.49 7.53 17.41
C ALA A 346 -4.25 8.36 16.36
N LEU A 347 -4.59 7.73 15.23
CA LEU A 347 -5.37 8.32 14.13
C LEU A 347 -6.86 7.91 14.18
N GLY A 348 -7.27 7.10 15.15
CA GLY A 348 -8.63 6.54 15.20
C GLY A 348 -8.90 5.49 14.13
N LEU A 349 -7.84 4.84 13.60
CA LEU A 349 -7.89 3.86 12.54
C LEU A 349 -7.87 2.43 13.10
N ALA A 350 -8.33 1.45 12.32
CA ALA A 350 -8.17 0.05 12.66
C ALA A 350 -6.69 -0.37 12.65
N ALA A 351 -6.32 -1.39 13.42
CA ALA A 351 -4.93 -1.83 13.51
C ALA A 351 -4.34 -2.28 12.16
N VAL A 352 -5.17 -2.85 11.27
CA VAL A 352 -4.79 -3.28 9.92
C VAL A 352 -4.29 -2.11 9.07
N GLU A 353 -4.87 -0.92 9.22
CA GLU A 353 -4.45 0.30 8.51
C GLU A 353 -3.01 0.71 8.86
N GLY A 354 -2.62 0.50 10.11
CA GLY A 354 -1.24 0.71 10.53
C GLY A 354 -0.26 -0.23 9.82
N HIS A 355 -0.66 -1.49 9.60
CA HIS A 355 0.17 -2.45 8.86
C HIS A 355 0.27 -2.08 7.37
N MET A 356 -0.81 -1.61 6.76
CA MET A 356 -0.80 -1.16 5.36
C MET A 356 0.06 0.10 5.16
N ALA A 357 -0.08 1.10 6.05
CA ALA A 357 0.80 2.26 6.05
C ALA A 357 2.27 1.89 6.30
N GLY A 358 2.51 0.84 7.10
CA GLY A 358 3.82 0.27 7.36
C GLY A 358 4.45 -0.39 6.14
N GLU A 359 3.65 -0.96 5.23
CA GLU A 359 4.15 -1.47 3.95
C GLU A 359 4.72 -0.34 3.07
N GLU A 360 4.04 0.80 2.98
CA GLU A 360 4.57 1.93 2.23
C GLU A 360 5.86 2.49 2.86
N ALA A 361 5.98 2.45 4.20
CA ALA A 361 7.23 2.78 4.88
C ALA A 361 8.37 1.81 4.50
N MET A 362 8.05 0.53 4.28
CA MET A 362 9.03 -0.46 3.80
C MET A 362 9.56 -0.10 2.41
N TYR A 363 8.70 0.30 1.48
CA TYR A 363 9.16 0.74 0.15
C TYR A 363 10.07 1.96 0.25
N ARG A 364 9.69 2.96 1.06
CA ARG A 364 10.55 4.15 1.29
C ARG A 364 11.89 3.78 1.89
N LEU A 365 11.94 2.80 2.81
CA LEU A 365 13.17 2.29 3.38
C LEU A 365 14.06 1.65 2.29
N VAL A 366 13.51 0.75 1.46
CA VAL A 366 14.26 0.03 0.42
C VAL A 366 14.78 0.99 -0.64
N ASP A 367 13.95 1.95 -1.08
CA ASP A 367 14.34 2.98 -2.05
C ASP A 367 15.48 3.84 -1.46
N ALA A 368 15.33 4.35 -0.23
CA ALA A 368 16.35 5.15 0.44
C ALA A 368 17.65 4.38 0.70
N ALA A 369 17.55 3.08 1.01
CA ALA A 369 18.71 2.21 1.18
C ALA A 369 19.50 2.07 -0.13
N GLY A 370 18.81 1.86 -1.25
CA GLY A 370 19.42 1.82 -2.58
C GLY A 370 20.14 3.12 -2.93
N ASP A 371 19.52 4.28 -2.69
CA ASP A 371 20.11 5.59 -2.92
C ASP A 371 21.37 5.84 -2.09
N LEU A 372 21.42 5.30 -0.86
CA LEU A 372 22.56 5.41 0.05
C LEU A 372 23.67 4.38 -0.22
N GLY A 373 23.45 3.42 -1.11
CA GLY A 373 24.41 2.35 -1.42
C GLY A 373 24.41 1.19 -0.42
N ILE A 374 23.38 1.06 0.41
CA ILE A 374 23.16 -0.07 1.32
C ILE A 374 22.81 -1.30 0.46
N LYS A 375 23.47 -2.43 0.70
CA LYS A 375 23.28 -3.63 -0.13
C LYS A 375 22.22 -4.59 0.40
N TYR A 376 22.07 -4.66 1.74
CA TYR A 376 21.15 -5.57 2.40
C TYR A 376 20.23 -4.82 3.33
N VAL A 377 18.93 -5.09 3.23
CA VAL A 377 17.89 -4.58 4.14
C VAL A 377 17.09 -5.77 4.65
N THR A 378 17.08 -5.97 5.97
CA THR A 378 16.30 -7.04 6.60
C THR A 378 15.23 -6.46 7.51
N THR A 379 13.98 -6.93 7.37
CA THR A 379 12.84 -6.43 8.16
C THR A 379 12.17 -7.55 8.94
N PHE A 380 11.63 -7.21 10.13
CA PHE A 380 10.93 -8.14 11.01
C PHE A 380 9.42 -8.04 10.81
N ALA A 381 8.87 -8.86 9.90
CA ALA A 381 7.46 -8.83 9.55
C ALA A 381 6.57 -9.63 10.51
N PHE A 382 6.97 -10.86 10.90
CA PHE A 382 6.21 -11.70 11.81
C PHE A 382 7.12 -12.60 12.63
N SER A 383 7.11 -12.42 13.95
CA SER A 383 7.93 -13.20 14.88
C SER A 383 7.26 -14.51 15.29
N THR A 384 8.08 -15.47 15.76
CA THR A 384 7.56 -16.71 16.37
C THR A 384 6.67 -16.46 17.57
N GLU A 385 6.89 -15.36 18.29
CA GLU A 385 6.11 -14.94 19.46
C GLU A 385 4.72 -14.41 19.06
N ASN A 386 4.57 -13.89 17.83
CA ASN A 386 3.29 -13.37 17.35
C ASN A 386 2.21 -14.45 17.16
N TRP A 387 2.59 -15.74 17.11
CA TRP A 387 1.63 -16.85 17.13
C TRP A 387 0.82 -16.95 18.43
N SER A 388 1.23 -16.26 19.49
CA SER A 388 0.48 -16.14 20.74
C SER A 388 -0.69 -15.16 20.69
N ARG A 389 -0.81 -14.38 19.60
CA ARG A 389 -1.96 -13.49 19.37
C ARG A 389 -3.23 -14.30 19.11
N SER A 390 -4.39 -13.63 19.09
CA SER A 390 -5.63 -14.35 18.80
C SER A 390 -5.57 -15.03 17.42
N PRO A 391 -6.18 -16.20 17.23
CA PRO A 391 -6.21 -16.90 15.94
C PRO A 391 -6.76 -16.02 14.81
N GLU A 392 -7.75 -15.18 15.12
CA GLU A 392 -8.39 -14.23 14.18
C GLU A 392 -7.39 -13.17 13.71
N GLU A 393 -6.62 -12.59 14.65
CA GLU A 393 -5.58 -11.59 14.31
C GLU A 393 -4.50 -12.22 13.43
N VAL A 394 -4.03 -13.41 13.80
CA VAL A 394 -3.02 -14.13 13.01
C VAL A 394 -3.53 -14.46 11.62
N SER A 395 -4.73 -15.01 11.50
CA SER A 395 -5.34 -15.33 10.19
C SER A 395 -5.55 -14.09 9.33
N SER A 396 -5.95 -12.97 9.93
CA SER A 396 -6.12 -11.70 9.22
C SER A 396 -4.78 -11.19 8.66
N LEU A 397 -3.70 -11.24 9.45
CA LEU A 397 -2.36 -10.86 9.01
C LEU A 397 -1.85 -11.76 7.86
N PHE A 398 -2.05 -13.08 7.96
CA PHE A 398 -1.59 -13.98 6.91
C PHE A 398 -2.40 -13.83 5.61
N ARG A 399 -3.72 -13.59 5.69
CA ARG A 399 -4.53 -13.24 4.51
C ARG A 399 -4.04 -11.93 3.87
N MET A 400 -3.75 -10.90 4.68
CA MET A 400 -3.18 -9.65 4.18
C MET A 400 -1.84 -9.91 3.45
N PHE A 401 -0.91 -10.66 4.04
CA PHE A 401 0.36 -11.01 3.36
C PHE A 401 0.12 -11.76 2.05
N ALA A 402 -0.80 -12.74 2.05
CA ALA A 402 -1.10 -13.52 0.85
C ALA A 402 -1.66 -12.65 -0.30
N ARG A 403 -2.51 -11.69 0.01
CA ARG A 403 -3.07 -10.76 -1.00
C ARG A 403 -2.02 -9.81 -1.56
N ARG A 404 -1.10 -9.36 -0.72
CA ARG A 404 -0.18 -8.26 -1.09
C ARG A 404 1.17 -8.72 -1.65
N VAL A 405 1.59 -9.95 -1.36
CA VAL A 405 2.94 -10.41 -1.74
C VAL A 405 3.21 -10.29 -3.24
N THR A 406 2.22 -10.52 -4.10
CA THR A 406 2.36 -10.43 -5.56
C THR A 406 2.61 -8.98 -6.01
N GLY A 407 1.81 -8.01 -5.50
CA GLY A 407 1.99 -6.59 -5.78
C GLY A 407 3.32 -6.06 -5.24
N ILE A 408 3.67 -6.44 -3.99
CA ILE A 408 4.97 -6.12 -3.38
C ILE A 408 6.11 -6.62 -4.26
N THR A 409 6.05 -7.87 -4.69
CA THR A 409 7.07 -8.49 -5.53
C THR A 409 7.23 -7.77 -6.85
N GLY A 410 6.15 -7.48 -7.56
CA GLY A 410 6.19 -6.76 -8.83
C GLY A 410 6.82 -5.37 -8.69
N ARG A 411 6.44 -4.63 -7.63
CA ARG A 411 6.96 -3.29 -7.35
C ARG A 411 8.45 -3.29 -7.00
N LEU A 412 8.91 -4.25 -6.21
CA LEU A 412 10.32 -4.40 -5.85
C LEU A 412 11.16 -4.95 -7.02
N HIS A 413 10.62 -5.92 -7.78
CA HIS A 413 11.28 -6.45 -8.97
C HIS A 413 11.55 -5.38 -10.03
N ALA A 414 10.58 -4.49 -10.28
CA ALA A 414 10.72 -3.37 -11.19
C ALA A 414 11.86 -2.40 -10.80
N ARG A 415 12.27 -2.39 -9.52
CA ARG A 415 13.40 -1.61 -8.98
C ARG A 415 14.72 -2.39 -8.96
N GLY A 416 14.74 -3.61 -9.46
CA GLY A 416 15.91 -4.48 -9.43
C GLY A 416 16.23 -5.03 -8.03
N VAL A 417 15.28 -4.98 -7.09
CA VAL A 417 15.46 -5.49 -5.73
C VAL A 417 15.36 -7.01 -5.73
N ARG A 418 16.27 -7.69 -5.03
CA ARG A 418 16.24 -9.13 -4.80
C ARG A 418 15.50 -9.41 -3.49
N ILE A 419 14.43 -10.22 -3.54
CA ILE A 419 13.62 -10.59 -2.37
C ILE A 419 14.12 -11.91 -1.79
N ARG A 420 14.16 -11.99 -0.45
CA ARG A 420 14.42 -13.21 0.31
C ARG A 420 13.45 -13.35 1.47
N TRP A 421 13.02 -14.60 1.71
CA TRP A 421 12.24 -14.96 2.87
C TRP A 421 13.12 -15.68 3.89
N TYR A 422 13.23 -15.11 5.09
CA TYR A 422 14.03 -15.64 6.20
C TYR A 422 13.13 -16.10 7.36
N GLY A 423 13.08 -17.39 7.62
CA GLY A 423 12.23 -17.98 8.66
C GLY A 423 11.78 -19.41 8.34
N ARG A 424 10.88 -19.92 9.18
CA ARG A 424 10.39 -21.31 9.03
C ARG A 424 9.34 -21.40 7.92
N ARG A 425 9.53 -22.37 7.03
CA ARG A 425 8.61 -22.58 5.89
C ARG A 425 7.45 -23.53 6.23
N THR A 426 7.56 -24.29 7.35
CA THR A 426 6.67 -25.41 7.66
C THR A 426 5.32 -25.01 8.28
N ARG A 427 5.22 -23.83 8.89
CA ARG A 427 3.99 -23.34 9.53
C ARG A 427 3.16 -22.40 8.66
N ILE A 428 3.73 -21.96 7.56
CA ILE A 428 3.08 -21.05 6.61
C ILE A 428 2.15 -21.87 5.69
N GLU A 429 0.93 -21.39 5.50
CA GLU A 429 -0.04 -22.02 4.58
C GLU A 429 0.55 -22.16 3.18
N ALA A 430 0.16 -23.24 2.48
CA ALA A 430 0.74 -23.59 1.20
C ALA A 430 0.65 -22.46 0.17
N ALA A 431 -0.51 -21.81 0.06
CA ALA A 431 -0.75 -20.74 -0.90
C ALA A 431 0.18 -19.51 -0.68
N LEU A 432 0.39 -19.09 0.57
CA LEU A 432 1.32 -17.99 0.86
C LEU A 432 2.77 -18.44 0.65
N ARG A 433 3.11 -19.66 1.07
CA ARG A 433 4.45 -20.22 0.87
C ARG A 433 4.84 -20.23 -0.62
N GLU A 434 3.98 -20.74 -1.48
CA GLU A 434 4.21 -20.79 -2.93
C GLU A 434 4.43 -19.39 -3.53
N ARG A 435 3.65 -18.40 -3.07
CA ARG A 435 3.82 -17.00 -3.52
C ARG A 435 5.14 -16.39 -3.05
N LEU A 436 5.59 -16.71 -1.84
CA LEU A 436 6.89 -16.23 -1.31
C LEU A 436 8.06 -16.89 -2.05
N GLU A 437 7.98 -18.19 -2.31
CA GLU A 437 8.97 -18.94 -3.08
C GLU A 437 9.04 -18.44 -4.53
N TRP A 438 7.89 -18.15 -5.15
CA TRP A 438 7.81 -17.50 -6.45
C TRP A 438 8.47 -16.10 -6.44
N ALA A 439 8.27 -15.30 -5.38
CA ALA A 439 8.89 -13.99 -5.24
C ALA A 439 10.43 -14.08 -5.17
N GLU A 440 10.95 -15.05 -4.41
CA GLU A 440 12.38 -15.32 -4.34
C GLU A 440 12.95 -15.73 -5.72
N GLU A 441 12.27 -16.63 -6.43
CA GLU A 441 12.67 -17.11 -7.75
C GLU A 441 12.66 -15.99 -8.80
N LEU A 442 11.54 -15.26 -8.92
CA LEU A 442 11.38 -14.16 -9.87
C LEU A 442 12.47 -13.10 -9.72
N THR A 443 12.85 -12.79 -8.48
CA THR A 443 13.81 -11.72 -8.19
C THR A 443 15.25 -12.21 -8.02
N SER A 444 15.50 -13.50 -8.19
CA SER A 444 16.81 -14.14 -7.95
C SER A 444 17.96 -13.55 -8.79
N GLY A 445 17.63 -13.09 -10.01
CA GLY A 445 18.58 -12.47 -10.94
C GLY A 445 18.81 -10.97 -10.71
N ASN A 446 18.09 -10.33 -9.79
CA ASN A 446 18.25 -8.91 -9.52
C ASN A 446 19.54 -8.62 -8.76
N SER A 447 20.17 -7.48 -9.06
CA SER A 447 21.47 -7.06 -8.52
C SER A 447 21.42 -5.78 -7.67
N GLY A 448 20.23 -5.23 -7.44
CA GLY A 448 20.03 -4.08 -6.55
C GLY A 448 20.07 -4.48 -5.07
N VAL A 449 19.35 -3.76 -4.23
CA VAL A 449 19.21 -4.08 -2.80
C VAL A 449 18.69 -5.50 -2.63
N THR A 450 19.31 -6.28 -1.74
CA THR A 450 18.71 -7.53 -1.26
C THR A 450 17.81 -7.24 -0.07
N PHE A 451 16.50 -7.37 -0.30
CA PHE A 451 15.47 -7.19 0.73
C PHE A 451 15.09 -8.53 1.34
N THR A 452 15.34 -8.70 2.63
CA THR A 452 15.02 -9.92 3.39
C THR A 452 13.83 -9.66 4.31
N CYS A 453 12.76 -10.43 4.15
CA CYS A 453 11.57 -10.39 4.99
C CYS A 453 11.61 -11.54 6.00
N CYS A 454 11.74 -11.24 7.29
CA CYS A 454 11.67 -12.24 8.37
C CYS A 454 10.21 -12.54 8.71
N LEU A 455 9.70 -13.70 8.26
CA LEU A 455 8.35 -14.17 8.46
C LEU A 455 8.35 -15.56 9.13
N ASP A 456 7.60 -15.72 10.22
CA ASP A 456 7.68 -16.85 11.16
C ASP A 456 9.13 -17.08 11.62
N TYR A 457 9.79 -15.98 12.02
CA TYR A 457 11.18 -15.95 12.43
C TYR A 457 11.33 -15.73 13.95
N GLY A 458 12.33 -16.35 14.54
CA GLY A 458 12.80 -16.09 15.90
C GLY A 458 14.20 -16.64 16.05
N GLY A 459 15.17 -15.80 16.46
CA GLY A 459 16.58 -16.16 16.44
C GLY A 459 16.92 -17.34 17.37
N ARG A 460 16.27 -17.45 18.54
CA ARG A 460 16.45 -18.63 19.41
C ARG A 460 15.96 -19.90 18.74
N GLN A 461 14.84 -19.84 18.00
CA GLN A 461 14.32 -20.97 17.26
C GLN A 461 15.25 -21.35 16.10
N GLU A 462 15.78 -20.38 15.39
CA GLU A 462 16.77 -20.59 14.33
C GLU A 462 18.00 -21.34 14.85
N MET A 463 18.56 -20.90 15.99
CA MET A 463 19.71 -21.57 16.62
C MET A 463 19.38 -23.02 16.99
N VAL A 464 18.19 -23.29 17.53
CA VAL A 464 17.73 -24.66 17.84
C VAL A 464 17.60 -25.49 16.58
N ASP A 465 17.08 -24.93 15.49
CA ASP A 465 16.91 -25.64 14.25
C ASP A 465 18.27 -25.89 13.53
N ALA A 466 19.21 -24.95 13.65
CA ALA A 466 20.59 -25.15 13.22
C ALA A 466 21.29 -26.26 14.01
N LEU A 467 21.15 -26.28 15.34
CA LEU A 467 21.69 -27.35 16.19
C LEU A 467 21.09 -28.72 15.86
N LYS A 468 19.80 -28.80 15.56
CA LYS A 468 19.18 -30.08 15.14
C LYS A 468 19.77 -30.57 13.82
N ARG A 469 20.01 -29.68 12.86
CA ARG A 469 20.65 -30.02 11.57
C ARG A 469 22.09 -30.49 11.76
N THR A 470 22.88 -29.78 12.56
CA THR A 470 24.26 -30.20 12.86
C THR A 470 24.32 -31.52 13.60
N ALA A 471 23.40 -31.77 14.56
CA ALA A 471 23.30 -33.06 15.26
C ALA A 471 22.97 -34.22 14.30
N ALA A 472 22.06 -34.00 13.35
CA ALA A 472 21.75 -35.03 12.33
C ALA A 472 22.95 -35.32 11.42
N GLU A 473 23.72 -34.29 11.01
CA GLU A 473 24.96 -34.46 10.24
C GLU A 473 26.04 -35.22 11.05
N ALA A 474 26.18 -34.90 12.34
CA ALA A 474 27.10 -35.58 13.22
C ALA A 474 26.73 -37.08 13.42
N LEU A 475 25.44 -37.37 13.66
CA LEU A 475 24.95 -38.74 13.78
C LEU A 475 25.14 -39.57 12.51
N SER A 476 25.11 -38.92 11.34
CA SER A 476 25.37 -39.57 10.04
C SER A 476 26.87 -39.66 9.70
N GLY A 477 27.76 -39.17 10.56
CA GLY A 477 29.21 -39.21 10.35
C GLY A 477 29.73 -38.17 9.32
N ARG A 478 28.90 -37.23 8.88
CA ARG A 478 29.31 -36.18 7.94
C ARG A 478 29.89 -34.94 8.63
N LEU A 479 29.68 -34.77 9.93
CA LEU A 479 30.21 -33.69 10.72
C LEU A 479 30.89 -34.23 11.97
N ASP A 480 32.09 -33.75 12.27
CA ASP A 480 32.76 -33.98 13.56
C ASP A 480 32.42 -32.82 14.53
N PRO A 481 31.54 -33.04 15.53
CA PRO A 481 31.09 -31.95 16.41
C PRO A 481 32.22 -31.41 17.32
N THR A 482 33.33 -32.13 17.48
CA THR A 482 34.48 -31.68 18.29
C THR A 482 35.36 -30.66 17.56
N ARG A 483 35.19 -30.53 16.25
CA ARG A 483 35.95 -29.62 15.39
C ARG A 483 35.09 -28.48 14.84
N MET A 484 33.82 -28.42 15.23
CA MET A 484 32.86 -27.44 14.76
C MET A 484 33.26 -26.03 15.19
N THR A 485 33.25 -25.10 14.24
CA THR A 485 33.52 -23.67 14.43
C THR A 485 32.24 -22.85 14.35
N GLU A 486 32.31 -21.53 14.65
CA GLU A 486 31.20 -20.59 14.46
C GLU A 486 30.77 -20.54 12.97
N SER A 487 31.74 -20.54 12.04
CA SER A 487 31.47 -20.55 10.61
C SER A 487 30.72 -21.80 10.16
N ASP A 488 31.05 -22.98 10.74
CA ASP A 488 30.33 -24.21 10.45
C ASP A 488 28.87 -24.12 10.93
N LEU A 489 28.62 -23.55 12.12
CA LEU A 489 27.25 -23.35 12.63
C LEU A 489 26.49 -22.33 11.79
N ALA A 490 27.12 -21.24 11.36
CA ALA A 490 26.52 -20.25 10.47
C ALA A 490 26.03 -20.88 9.16
N GLY A 491 26.74 -21.91 8.64
CA GLY A 491 26.32 -22.70 7.47
C GLY A 491 25.02 -23.47 7.63
N TYR A 492 24.51 -23.60 8.86
CA TYR A 492 23.23 -24.25 9.18
C TYR A 492 22.12 -23.29 9.58
N LEU A 493 22.34 -21.97 9.54
CA LEU A 493 21.26 -20.97 9.71
C LEU A 493 20.27 -21.03 8.55
N TYR A 494 19.16 -20.30 8.63
CA TYR A 494 18.10 -20.37 7.61
C TYR A 494 18.59 -19.90 6.23
N ASP A 495 19.45 -18.89 6.18
CA ASP A 495 20.18 -18.48 4.98
C ASP A 495 21.67 -18.25 5.32
N PRO A 496 22.54 -19.18 5.02
CA PRO A 496 23.99 -19.04 5.27
C PRO A 496 24.68 -17.91 4.51
N THR A 497 23.98 -17.30 3.55
CA THR A 497 24.53 -16.20 2.73
C THR A 497 24.12 -14.81 3.23
N LEU A 498 23.27 -14.73 4.27
CA LEU A 498 22.92 -13.47 4.87
C LEU A 498 24.12 -12.92 5.67
N PRO A 499 24.67 -11.74 5.32
CA PRO A 499 25.79 -11.18 6.06
C PRO A 499 25.37 -10.69 7.46
N ASP A 500 26.36 -10.49 8.33
CA ASP A 500 26.13 -9.85 9.64
C ASP A 500 25.53 -8.45 9.46
N VAL A 501 24.75 -8.06 10.45
CA VAL A 501 24.08 -6.75 10.49
C VAL A 501 25.07 -5.71 10.99
N ASP A 502 25.29 -4.64 10.22
CA ASP A 502 26.07 -3.50 10.65
C ASP A 502 25.28 -2.53 11.53
N LEU A 503 24.02 -2.29 11.15
CA LEU A 503 23.14 -1.34 11.81
C LEU A 503 21.74 -1.96 12.03
N LEU A 504 21.36 -2.07 13.31
CA LEU A 504 20.00 -2.44 13.71
C LEU A 504 19.22 -1.19 14.10
N ILE A 505 18.08 -0.97 13.45
CA ILE A 505 17.17 0.13 13.77
C ILE A 505 15.90 -0.44 14.39
N ARG A 506 15.41 0.15 15.48
CA ARG A 506 14.07 -0.13 16.01
C ARG A 506 13.28 1.14 16.17
N THR A 507 12.08 1.15 15.57
CA THR A 507 11.15 2.28 15.62
C THR A 507 10.27 2.27 16.88
N ALA A 508 9.53 3.36 17.09
CA ALA A 508 8.52 3.52 18.15
C ALA A 508 9.09 3.61 19.59
N GLY A 509 10.37 4.02 19.74
CA GLY A 509 11.00 4.28 21.03
C GLY A 509 11.29 3.04 21.90
N GLU A 510 11.05 1.83 21.36
CA GLU A 510 11.27 0.59 22.11
C GLU A 510 12.74 0.17 22.06
N GLN A 511 13.35 -0.12 23.24
CA GLN A 511 14.78 -0.36 23.39
C GLN A 511 15.09 -1.84 23.71
N ARG A 512 14.78 -2.74 22.79
CA ARG A 512 15.07 -4.18 22.85
C ARG A 512 15.14 -4.78 21.45
N THR A 513 15.86 -5.88 21.27
CA THR A 513 16.00 -6.58 19.98
C THR A 513 14.88 -7.58 19.71
N SER A 514 14.11 -7.98 20.71
CA SER A 514 12.97 -8.88 20.63
C SER A 514 13.26 -10.18 19.85
N ASN A 515 14.40 -10.81 20.11
CA ASN A 515 14.80 -12.07 19.47
C ASN A 515 15.04 -11.95 17.95
N PHE A 516 15.29 -10.72 17.47
CA PHE A 516 15.52 -10.46 16.05
C PHE A 516 17.01 -10.58 15.71
N LEU A 517 17.36 -11.53 14.87
CA LEU A 517 18.69 -11.81 14.31
C LEU A 517 19.83 -11.83 15.35
N PRO A 518 19.71 -12.51 16.53
CA PRO A 518 20.70 -12.43 17.58
C PRO A 518 22.10 -12.91 17.15
N TRP A 519 22.19 -13.83 16.21
CA TRP A 519 23.45 -14.26 15.61
C TRP A 519 24.09 -13.14 14.79
N HIS A 520 23.34 -12.58 13.87
CA HIS A 520 23.84 -11.58 12.90
C HIS A 520 23.99 -10.19 13.52
N THR A 521 23.32 -9.90 14.64
CA THR A 521 23.39 -8.59 15.33
C THR A 521 24.40 -8.56 16.47
N ALA A 522 25.21 -9.60 16.64
CA ALA A 522 26.15 -9.72 17.75
C ALA A 522 27.12 -8.51 17.83
N TYR A 523 27.48 -7.93 16.69
CA TYR A 523 28.36 -6.77 16.59
C TYR A 523 27.71 -5.56 15.91
N ALA A 524 26.39 -5.56 15.77
CA ALA A 524 25.65 -4.48 15.16
C ALA A 524 25.64 -3.23 16.02
N GLU A 525 25.76 -2.06 15.41
CA GLU A 525 25.39 -0.81 16.05
C GLU A 525 23.86 -0.72 16.13
N ILE A 526 23.32 -0.23 17.26
CA ILE A 526 21.88 -0.17 17.47
C ILE A 526 21.44 1.29 17.58
N VAL A 527 20.41 1.63 16.81
CA VAL A 527 19.72 2.92 16.84
C VAL A 527 18.25 2.71 17.19
N PHE A 528 17.78 3.40 18.22
CA PHE A 528 16.37 3.45 18.58
C PHE A 528 15.78 4.77 18.10
N ASP A 529 14.74 4.71 17.27
CA ASP A 529 14.06 5.87 16.72
C ASP A 529 12.66 5.99 17.35
N ASP A 530 12.27 7.19 17.76
CA ASP A 530 10.97 7.45 18.40
C ASP A 530 9.80 7.46 17.40
N ALA A 531 10.09 7.59 16.09
CA ALA A 531 9.06 7.56 15.05
C ALA A 531 8.33 6.23 15.05
N LEU A 532 7.02 6.26 14.88
CA LEU A 532 6.23 5.06 14.61
C LEU A 532 6.54 4.57 13.18
N TRP A 533 6.59 3.26 12.97
CA TRP A 533 7.01 2.70 11.69
C TRP A 533 6.36 3.33 10.45
N PRO A 534 5.02 3.56 10.39
CA PRO A 534 4.42 4.21 9.24
C PRO A 534 4.94 5.62 8.94
N ASP A 535 5.49 6.31 9.93
CA ASP A 535 6.09 7.64 9.79
C ASP A 535 7.59 7.62 9.46
N PHE A 536 8.21 6.43 9.46
CA PHE A 536 9.62 6.27 9.13
C PHE A 536 9.87 6.54 7.64
N ASP A 537 10.82 7.43 7.36
CA ASP A 537 11.16 7.86 6.01
C ASP A 537 12.68 7.94 5.78
N ARG A 538 13.08 8.43 4.60
CA ARG A 538 14.47 8.61 4.22
C ARG A 538 15.26 9.44 5.24
N SER A 539 14.67 10.48 5.84
CA SER A 539 15.36 11.34 6.80
C SER A 539 15.72 10.59 8.09
N HIS A 540 14.86 9.66 8.52
CA HIS A 540 15.11 8.79 9.68
C HIS A 540 16.25 7.82 9.38
N LEU A 541 16.26 7.19 8.19
CA LEU A 541 17.35 6.32 7.78
C LEU A 541 18.69 7.06 7.70
N VAL A 542 18.72 8.24 7.09
CA VAL A 542 19.94 9.06 7.00
C VAL A 542 20.48 9.42 8.38
N ARG A 543 19.60 9.80 9.33
CA ARG A 543 20.03 10.06 10.72
C ARG A 543 20.64 8.82 11.38
N ALA A 544 20.03 7.64 11.18
CA ALA A 544 20.55 6.39 11.73
C ALA A 544 21.90 6.01 11.12
N VAL A 545 22.07 6.19 9.80
CA VAL A 545 23.35 5.96 9.10
C VAL A 545 24.43 6.96 9.55
N ASN A 546 24.10 8.23 9.74
CA ASN A 546 25.04 9.21 10.28
C ASN A 546 25.47 8.85 11.71
N ALA A 547 24.53 8.44 12.57
CA ALA A 547 24.85 7.95 13.91
C ALA A 547 25.76 6.71 13.89
N TYR A 548 25.58 5.83 12.91
CA TYR A 548 26.48 4.70 12.68
C TYR A 548 27.88 5.16 12.25
N ALA A 549 27.95 6.11 11.29
CA ALA A 549 29.22 6.61 10.78
C ALA A 549 30.08 7.33 11.82
N GLU A 550 29.45 7.96 12.82
CA GLU A 550 30.15 8.63 13.94
C GLU A 550 30.74 7.65 14.97
N ARG A 551 30.30 6.39 14.97
CA ARG A 551 30.74 5.40 15.95
C ARG A 551 32.06 4.73 15.51
N ARG A 552 32.99 4.60 16.47
CA ARG A 552 34.27 3.89 16.27
C ARG A 552 34.07 2.42 16.61
N ARG A 553 34.14 1.55 15.60
CA ARG A 553 34.02 0.08 15.78
C ARG A 553 35.41 -0.52 16.06
N SER A 554 35.62 -1.03 17.26
CA SER A 554 36.91 -1.63 17.68
C SER A 554 36.94 -3.17 17.55
N PHE A 555 35.77 -3.83 17.46
CA PHE A 555 35.64 -5.30 17.43
C PHE A 555 36.49 -6.01 18.52
N GLY A 556 36.58 -5.41 19.73
CA GLY A 556 37.37 -5.93 20.82
C GLY A 556 38.90 -5.64 20.75
N GLY A 557 39.38 -4.99 19.70
CA GLY A 557 40.79 -4.57 19.55
C GLY A 557 41.08 -3.24 20.24
N THR A 558 42.34 -3.01 20.63
CA THR A 558 42.80 -1.69 21.11
C THR A 558 42.88 -0.72 19.93
N LEU A 559 42.19 0.43 20.03
CA LEU A 559 42.32 1.51 19.06
C LEU A 559 43.78 2.05 19.13
N ASN A 560 44.56 1.78 18.10
CA ASN A 560 45.87 2.43 17.94
C ASN A 560 45.63 3.91 17.60
N GLU A 561 46.12 4.82 18.47
CA GLU A 561 46.07 6.28 18.32
C GLU A 561 46.90 6.83 17.12
N LYS A 562 47.24 6.00 16.12
CA LYS A 562 48.05 6.42 14.98
C LYS A 562 47.28 6.29 13.69
N SER A 563 46.27 7.11 13.48
CA SER A 563 45.81 7.59 12.21
C SER A 563 44.85 8.77 12.44
N ALA A 564 45.44 9.91 12.76
CA ALA A 564 44.82 11.22 12.69
C ALA A 564 45.40 11.95 11.48
#